data_90ad6ac1ba4d23508faae950f342a0d5
#
_entry.id   90ad6ac1ba4d23508faae950f342a0d5
#
_cell.length_a   1.000
_cell.length_b   1.000
_cell.length_c   1.000
_cell.angle_alpha   90.00
_cell.angle_beta   90.00
_cell.angle_gamma   90.00
#
_symmetry.space_group_name_H-M   'P 1'
#
loop_
_entity.id
_entity.type
_entity.pdbx_description
1 polymer ?
#
loop_
_entity_poly.entity_id
_entity_poly.type
_entity_poly.pdbx_seq_one_letter_code
_entity_poly.pdbx_strand_id
1 'polypeptide(L)' 'MAGKIWITGASSGIGKALAIKFANEGWQVAASARRENLLKDLNNQNPNIHP' A
#
# COMPACT_ATOMS: atom_id res chain seq x y z
N MET A 1 -12.84 6.27 -10.49
CA MET A 1 -11.62 6.79 -11.12
C MET A 1 -10.46 6.64 -10.17
N ALA A 2 -9.37 6.07 -10.63
CA ALA A 2 -8.18 5.87 -9.80
C ALA A 2 -7.41 7.18 -9.63
N GLY A 3 -6.70 7.29 -8.51
CA GLY A 3 -5.90 8.46 -8.21
C GLY A 3 -4.71 8.08 -7.34
N LYS A 4 -4.32 8.98 -6.45
CA LYS A 4 -3.23 8.74 -5.51
C LYS A 4 -3.76 8.80 -4.09
N ILE A 5 -3.27 7.91 -3.23
CA ILE A 5 -3.65 7.88 -1.83
C ILE A 5 -2.41 7.59 -0.98
N TRP A 6 -2.34 8.17 0.20
CA TRP A 6 -1.27 7.92 1.15
C TRP A 6 -1.85 7.21 2.37
N ILE A 7 -1.27 6.05 2.70
CA ILE A 7 -1.72 5.25 3.83
C ILE A 7 -0.57 5.10 4.82
N THR A 8 -0.77 5.55 6.05
CA THR A 8 0.17 5.32 7.14
C THR A 8 -0.18 4.04 7.86
N GLY A 9 0.82 3.34 8.39
CA GLY A 9 0.59 2.08 9.08
C GLY A 9 0.21 0.93 8.14
N ALA A 10 0.67 0.97 6.89
CA ALA A 10 0.30 -0.02 5.88
C ALA A 10 0.84 -1.42 6.14
N SER A 11 1.73 -1.58 7.11
CA SER A 11 2.30 -2.89 7.44
C SER A 11 1.41 -3.70 8.39
N SER A 12 0.33 -3.16 8.88
CA SER A 12 -0.51 -3.83 9.86
C SER A 12 -1.99 -3.77 9.48
N GLY A 13 -2.70 -4.86 9.77
CA GLY A 13 -4.13 -5.00 9.77
C GLY A 13 -4.89 -4.16 8.73
N ILE A 14 -5.59 -3.16 9.24
CA ILE A 14 -6.49 -2.32 8.43
C ILE A 14 -5.72 -1.54 7.36
N GLY A 15 -4.56 -0.99 7.70
CA GLY A 15 -3.75 -0.23 6.76
C GLY A 15 -3.29 -1.08 5.59
N LYS A 16 -2.83 -2.29 5.86
CA LYS A 16 -2.43 -3.24 4.82
C LYS A 16 -3.60 -3.59 3.90
N ALA A 17 -4.75 -3.90 4.49
CA ALA A 17 -5.94 -4.27 3.72
C ALA A 17 -6.38 -3.12 2.80
N LEU A 18 -6.36 -1.89 3.31
CA LEU A 18 -6.72 -0.72 2.51
C LEU A 18 -5.73 -0.49 1.38
N ALA A 19 -4.42 -0.63 1.65
CA ALA A 19 -3.41 -0.45 0.63
C ALA A 19 -3.61 -1.43 -0.54
N ILE A 20 -3.82 -2.69 -0.23
CA ILE A 20 -4.05 -3.72 -1.23
C ILE A 20 -5.34 -3.44 -2.01
N LYS A 21 -6.41 -3.09 -1.32
CA LYS A 21 -7.69 -2.81 -1.96
C LYS A 21 -7.58 -1.66 -2.95
N PHE A 22 -7.03 -0.53 -2.52
CA PHE A 22 -6.88 0.61 -3.40
C PHE A 22 -5.95 0.31 -4.57
N ALA A 23 -4.86 -0.39 -4.32
CA ALA A 23 -3.93 -0.74 -5.39
C ALA A 23 -4.58 -1.66 -6.44
N ASN A 24 -5.41 -2.60 -5.98
CA ASN A 24 -6.13 -3.48 -6.90
C ASN A 24 -7.17 -2.74 -7.74
N GLU A 25 -7.65 -1.61 -7.27
CA GLU A 25 -8.58 -0.77 -8.02
C GLU A 25 -7.87 0.25 -8.91
N GLY A 26 -6.57 0.14 -9.03
CA GLY A 26 -5.79 1.00 -9.92
C GLY A 26 -5.25 2.27 -9.28
N TRP A 27 -5.40 2.43 -7.97
CA TRP A 27 -4.85 3.58 -7.26
C TRP A 27 -3.34 3.46 -7.08
N GLN A 28 -2.65 4.59 -7.15
CA GLN A 28 -1.26 4.64 -6.74
C GLN A 28 -1.22 4.88 -5.24
N VAL A 29 -0.68 3.93 -4.50
CA VAL A 29 -0.70 3.96 -3.04
C VAL A 29 0.70 4.28 -2.51
N ALA A 30 0.84 5.41 -1.85
CA ALA A 30 2.04 5.73 -1.09
C ALA A 30 1.88 5.14 0.31
N ALA A 31 2.65 4.13 0.62
CA ALA A 31 2.54 3.41 1.89
C ALA A 31 3.69 3.78 2.82
N SER A 32 3.37 3.96 4.09
CA SER A 32 4.33 4.30 5.11
C SER A 32 4.11 3.44 6.34
N ALA A 33 5.18 2.89 6.90
CA ALA A 33 5.11 2.06 8.08
C ALA A 33 6.49 1.93 8.72
N ARG A 34 6.53 1.46 9.96
CA ARG A 34 7.79 1.25 10.66
C ARG A 34 8.62 0.12 10.08
N ARG A 35 7.98 -0.86 9.47
CA ARG A 35 8.65 -2.05 8.95
C ARG A 35 8.73 -1.98 7.42
N GLU A 36 9.85 -1.49 6.93
CA GLU A 36 10.05 -1.35 5.49
C GLU A 36 10.01 -2.67 4.74
N ASN A 37 10.44 -3.76 5.39
CA ASN A 37 10.41 -5.08 4.77
C ASN A 37 9.01 -5.48 4.33
N LEU A 38 8.01 -5.18 5.16
CA LEU A 38 6.63 -5.49 4.85
C LEU A 38 6.10 -4.62 3.71
N LEU A 39 6.56 -3.36 3.64
CA LEU A 39 6.20 -2.48 2.54
C LEU A 39 6.77 -2.98 1.22
N LYS A 40 8.00 -3.48 1.22
CA LYS A 40 8.60 -4.07 0.03
C LYS A 40 7.83 -5.30 -0.43
N ASP A 41 7.38 -6.13 0.50
CA ASP A 41 6.56 -7.29 0.17
C ASP A 41 5.25 -6.87 -0.48
N LEU A 42 4.62 -5.81 0.03
CA LEU A 42 3.40 -5.28 -0.58
C LEU A 42 3.66 -4.77 -1.99
N ASN A 43 4.77 -4.08 -2.20
CA ASN A 43 5.13 -3.62 -3.53
C ASN A 43 5.36 -4.78 -4.49
N ASN A 44 5.95 -5.87 -4.03
CA ASN A 44 6.15 -7.07 -4.83
C ASN A 44 4.82 -7.73 -5.22
N GLN A 45 3.84 -7.68 -4.31
CA GLN A 45 2.51 -8.23 -4.58
C GLN A 45 1.72 -7.33 -5.52
N ASN A 46 1.88 -6.02 -5.40
CA ASN A 46 1.18 -5.07 -6.25
C ASN A 46 2.05 -3.83 -6.49
N PRO A 47 2.52 -3.64 -7.75
CA PRO A 47 3.42 -2.51 -8.07
C PRO A 47 2.83 -1.14 -7.84
N ASN A 48 1.51 -1.02 -7.67
CA ASN A 48 0.86 0.25 -7.38
C ASN A 48 1.07 0.70 -5.93
N ILE A 49 1.62 -0.16 -5.08
CA ILE A 49 1.95 0.19 -3.70
C ILE A 49 3.42 0.62 -3.65
N HIS A 50 3.65 1.88 -3.29
CA HIS A 50 4.98 2.48 -3.23
C HIS A 50 5.39 2.70 -1.79
N PRO A 51 6.47 2.09 -1.32
CA PRO A 51 6.95 2.28 0.05
C PRO A 51 7.51 3.69 0.29
#